data_bb51a31f4d1387b18576dd44a073916a
#
_entry.id   bb51a31f4d1387b18576dd44a073916a
#
_cell.length_a   1.000
_cell.length_b   1.000
_cell.length_c   1.000
_cell.angle_alpha   90.00
_cell.angle_beta   90.00
_cell.angle_gamma   90.00
#
_symmetry.space_group_name_H-M   'P 1'
#
loop_
_entity.id
_entity.type
_entity.pdbx_description
1 polymer ?
#
loop_
_entity_poly.entity_id
_entity_poly.type
_entity_poly.pdbx_seq_one_letter_code
_entity_poly.pdbx_strand_id
1 'polypeptide(L)'
;SVKQSRLGVKATVPTAKGDINTKFEFDMFGVGDDAGQTTIRLRHAYGEFGQFLAGQTNSLFMDGDIFPNTIEYWGPTGMVFLRNPQIRWTPIKGANTLAVAIENPSNDIDSGQFREVADFPGAQGDQEWPDLTGQFRHDADWGHAQIAGILRWVGTEVIGDTAAPGDPEDLGVVYDDNDTGWGINLSSVVNLF
;
A
#
# COMPACT_ATOMS: atom_id res chain seq x y z
N SER A 1 4.78 -20.03 -14.18
CA SER A 1 5.80 -18.99 -13.93
C SER A 1 6.26 -19.04 -12.48
N VAL A 2 7.55 -18.97 -12.23
CA VAL A 2 8.13 -18.91 -10.87
C VAL A 2 7.83 -17.58 -10.13
N LYS A 3 7.29 -16.59 -10.83
CA LYS A 3 6.99 -15.25 -10.27
C LYS A 3 6.08 -15.30 -9.05
N GLN A 4 5.16 -16.27 -8.98
CA GLN A 4 4.26 -16.44 -7.83
C GLN A 4 4.91 -17.17 -6.64
N SER A 5 6.16 -17.67 -6.81
CA SER A 5 6.87 -18.30 -5.70
C SER A 5 7.11 -17.28 -4.59
N ARG A 6 6.73 -17.65 -3.38
CA ARG A 6 6.90 -16.84 -2.18
C ARG A 6 7.85 -17.53 -1.24
N LEU A 7 8.81 -16.77 -0.73
CA LEU A 7 9.75 -17.23 0.28
C LEU A 7 9.69 -16.25 1.45
N GLY A 8 9.72 -16.76 2.65
CA GLY A 8 9.65 -15.91 3.83
C GLY A 8 10.06 -16.62 5.11
N VAL A 9 10.34 -15.82 6.11
CA VAL A 9 10.70 -16.24 7.47
C VAL A 9 9.80 -15.50 8.46
N LYS A 10 9.32 -16.22 9.46
CA LYS A 10 8.72 -15.65 10.66
C LYS A 10 9.57 -16.04 11.86
N ALA A 11 9.81 -15.10 12.77
CA ALA A 11 10.50 -15.36 14.01
C ALA A 11 9.76 -14.69 15.17
N THR A 12 9.76 -15.37 16.33
CA THR A 12 9.29 -14.85 17.60
C THR A 12 10.46 -14.82 18.56
N VAL A 13 10.77 -13.65 19.10
CA VAL A 13 11.85 -13.45 20.08
C VAL A 13 11.21 -13.10 21.42
N PRO A 14 11.22 -14.00 22.41
CA PRO A 14 10.70 -13.70 23.74
C PRO A 14 11.59 -12.67 24.44
N THR A 15 10.95 -11.67 25.05
CA THR A 15 11.62 -10.67 25.86
C THR A 15 10.97 -10.55 27.24
N ALA A 16 11.64 -9.90 28.19
CA ALA A 16 11.09 -9.68 29.53
C ALA A 16 9.80 -8.80 29.53
N LYS A 17 9.49 -8.11 28.42
CA LYS A 17 8.32 -7.22 28.28
C LYS A 17 7.27 -7.75 27.31
N GLY A 18 7.44 -8.96 26.79
CA GLY A 18 6.58 -9.59 25.79
C GLY A 18 7.36 -10.06 24.58
N ASP A 19 6.68 -10.69 23.65
CA ASP A 19 7.28 -11.25 22.46
C ASP A 19 7.38 -10.22 21.34
N ILE A 20 8.53 -10.21 20.66
CA ILE A 20 8.73 -9.49 19.40
C ILE A 20 8.47 -10.49 18.27
N ASN A 21 7.47 -10.25 17.46
CA ASN A 21 7.16 -11.05 16.28
C ASN A 21 7.68 -10.34 15.04
N THR A 22 8.38 -11.06 14.18
CA THR A 22 8.89 -10.52 12.92
C THR A 22 8.43 -11.37 11.75
N LYS A 23 8.22 -10.71 10.62
CA LYS A 23 7.94 -11.39 9.35
C LYS A 23 8.75 -10.73 8.23
N PHE A 24 9.40 -11.59 7.44
CA PHE A 24 9.98 -11.22 6.16
C PHE A 24 9.44 -12.13 5.07
N GLU A 25 8.95 -11.57 3.96
CA GLU A 25 8.40 -12.34 2.84
C GLU A 25 8.60 -11.56 1.54
N PHE A 26 9.00 -12.27 0.49
CA PHE A 26 9.10 -11.73 -0.86
C PHE A 26 8.53 -12.71 -1.90
N ASP A 27 8.22 -12.20 -3.08
CA ASP A 27 7.92 -12.96 -4.28
C ASP A 27 8.86 -12.54 -5.43
N MET A 28 8.65 -13.12 -6.62
CA MET A 28 9.56 -12.96 -7.76
C MET A 28 8.92 -12.17 -8.91
N PHE A 29 8.12 -11.15 -8.59
CA PHE A 29 7.43 -10.36 -9.62
C PHE A 29 8.21 -9.17 -10.16
N GLY A 30 9.33 -8.79 -9.53
CA GLY A 30 10.05 -7.57 -9.86
C GLY A 30 9.24 -6.29 -9.60
N VAL A 31 9.91 -5.16 -9.52
CA VAL A 31 9.31 -3.83 -9.33
C VAL A 31 10.15 -2.78 -10.05
N GLY A 32 9.56 -1.62 -10.35
CA GLY A 32 10.25 -0.53 -11.06
C GLY A 32 10.75 -0.99 -12.44
N ASP A 33 12.00 -0.74 -12.73
CA ASP A 33 12.65 -1.12 -14.01
C ASP A 33 12.70 -2.63 -14.22
N ASP A 34 12.60 -3.42 -13.14
CA ASP A 34 12.53 -4.88 -13.17
C ASP A 34 11.10 -5.42 -13.31
N ALA A 35 10.10 -4.56 -13.48
CA ALA A 35 8.71 -5.00 -13.64
C ALA A 35 8.59 -5.95 -14.86
N GLY A 36 7.95 -7.09 -14.63
CA GLY A 36 7.86 -8.15 -15.64
C GLY A 36 9.01 -9.14 -15.66
N GLN A 37 10.13 -8.87 -15.01
CA GLN A 37 11.25 -9.77 -14.83
C GLN A 37 11.06 -10.70 -13.63
N THR A 38 11.96 -11.70 -13.49
CA THR A 38 11.95 -12.60 -12.34
C THR A 38 12.96 -12.13 -11.31
N THR A 39 12.64 -11.02 -10.64
CA THR A 39 13.43 -10.42 -9.58
C THR A 39 12.63 -10.28 -8.30
N ILE A 40 13.31 -10.05 -7.18
CA ILE A 40 12.67 -9.99 -5.85
C ILE A 40 11.76 -8.78 -5.73
N ARG A 41 10.52 -9.03 -5.26
CA ARG A 41 9.61 -7.99 -4.80
C ARG A 41 9.29 -8.19 -3.33
N LEU A 42 9.63 -7.22 -2.49
CA LEU A 42 9.32 -7.25 -1.07
C LEU A 42 7.80 -7.20 -0.85
N ARG A 43 7.29 -8.14 -0.06
CA ARG A 43 5.87 -8.21 0.33
C ARG A 43 5.68 -7.75 1.76
N HIS A 44 6.38 -8.39 2.67
CA HIS A 44 6.30 -8.11 4.10
C HIS A 44 7.69 -8.04 4.70
N ALA A 45 7.96 -6.99 5.45
CA ALA A 45 9.15 -6.84 6.29
C ALA A 45 8.76 -5.98 7.48
N TYR A 46 8.34 -6.59 8.59
CA TYR A 46 7.90 -5.86 9.76
C TYR A 46 8.25 -6.56 11.06
N GLY A 47 8.28 -5.76 12.14
CA GLY A 47 8.31 -6.21 13.52
C GLY A 47 7.04 -5.77 14.26
N GLU A 48 6.53 -6.64 15.12
CA GLU A 48 5.39 -6.37 15.99
C GLU A 48 5.76 -6.59 17.45
N PHE A 49 5.43 -5.63 18.29
CA PHE A 49 5.62 -5.69 19.73
C PHE A 49 4.39 -5.13 20.45
N GLY A 50 3.69 -5.99 21.19
CA GLY A 50 2.46 -5.62 21.88
C GLY A 50 1.37 -5.11 20.95
N GLN A 51 1.04 -3.84 21.05
CA GLN A 51 0.04 -3.19 20.21
C GLN A 51 0.62 -2.48 18.98
N PHE A 52 1.94 -2.41 18.86
CA PHE A 52 2.61 -1.66 17.80
C PHE A 52 3.21 -2.59 16.76
N LEU A 53 3.14 -2.16 15.49
CA LEU A 53 3.80 -2.77 14.36
C LEU A 53 4.55 -1.68 13.59
N ALA A 54 5.77 -1.98 13.17
CA ALA A 54 6.56 -1.11 12.30
C ALA A 54 7.18 -1.90 11.16
N GLY A 55 7.10 -1.36 9.94
CA GLY A 55 7.64 -1.95 8.71
C GLY A 55 6.60 -2.08 7.61
N GLN A 56 6.95 -2.80 6.53
CA GLN A 56 6.10 -2.95 5.36
C GLN A 56 5.15 -4.14 5.51
N THR A 57 3.86 -3.89 5.34
CA THR A 57 2.81 -4.92 5.28
C THR A 57 1.57 -4.36 4.58
N ASN A 58 0.50 -5.14 4.55
CA ASN A 58 -0.78 -4.71 3.97
C ASN A 58 -1.28 -3.45 4.66
N SER A 59 -1.75 -2.49 3.87
CA SER A 59 -2.44 -1.30 4.35
C SER A 59 -3.68 -1.67 5.18
N LEU A 60 -4.02 -0.84 6.17
CA LEU A 60 -5.29 -0.98 6.90
C LEU A 60 -6.51 -0.67 6.04
N PHE A 61 -6.33 0.05 4.94
CA PHE A 61 -7.42 0.38 4.02
C PHE A 61 -7.91 -0.82 3.21
N MET A 62 -7.10 -1.88 3.08
CA MET A 62 -7.48 -3.09 2.35
C MET A 62 -8.01 -4.20 3.28
N ASP A 63 -8.85 -5.07 2.72
CA ASP A 63 -9.23 -6.34 3.33
C ASP A 63 -8.70 -7.49 2.46
N GLY A 64 -7.69 -8.20 2.97
CA GLY A 64 -7.06 -9.29 2.24
C GLY A 64 -7.86 -10.61 2.26
N ASP A 65 -8.91 -10.69 3.05
CA ASP A 65 -9.69 -11.92 3.24
C ASP A 65 -10.91 -12.00 2.31
N ILE A 66 -11.23 -10.90 1.59
CA ILE A 66 -12.36 -10.87 0.65
C ILE A 66 -12.04 -11.41 -0.75
N PHE A 67 -10.80 -11.84 -0.99
CA PHE A 67 -10.43 -12.36 -2.31
C PHE A 67 -11.25 -13.60 -2.67
N PRO A 68 -11.98 -13.57 -3.80
CA PRO A 68 -12.77 -14.71 -4.23
C PRO A 68 -11.86 -15.88 -4.60
N ASN A 69 -12.33 -17.10 -4.36
CA ASN A 69 -11.63 -18.32 -4.79
C ASN A 69 -11.88 -18.60 -6.28
N THR A 70 -11.39 -17.71 -7.12
CA THR A 70 -11.50 -17.77 -8.60
C THR A 70 -10.12 -17.88 -9.23
N ILE A 71 -10.07 -18.38 -10.48
CA ILE A 71 -8.81 -18.51 -11.24
C ILE A 71 -8.20 -17.13 -11.51
N GLU A 72 -9.02 -16.13 -11.79
CA GLU A 72 -8.63 -14.73 -11.99
C GLU A 72 -9.34 -13.87 -10.95
N TYR A 73 -8.59 -13.39 -9.96
CA TYR A 73 -9.09 -12.51 -8.89
C TYR A 73 -8.62 -11.07 -9.01
N TRP A 74 -7.77 -10.76 -10.01
CA TRP A 74 -7.29 -9.39 -10.27
C TRP A 74 -8.27 -8.59 -11.14
N GLY A 75 -9.24 -9.27 -11.77
CA GLY A 75 -10.17 -8.66 -12.70
C GLY A 75 -11.21 -7.69 -12.13
N PRO A 76 -11.70 -7.80 -10.87
CA PRO A 76 -12.63 -6.82 -10.32
C PRO A 76 -11.95 -5.47 -10.16
N THR A 77 -12.46 -4.46 -10.89
CA THR A 77 -12.10 -3.07 -10.67
C THR A 77 -12.55 -2.64 -9.27
N GLY A 78 -11.72 -1.89 -8.57
CA GLY A 78 -12.02 -1.40 -7.22
C GLY A 78 -11.48 -2.27 -6.07
N MET A 79 -10.80 -3.37 -6.36
CA MET A 79 -10.11 -4.14 -5.33
C MET A 79 -8.85 -3.41 -4.88
N VAL A 80 -8.85 -2.94 -3.63
CA VAL A 80 -7.69 -2.27 -3.04
C VAL A 80 -6.65 -3.31 -2.65
N PHE A 81 -5.42 -3.15 -3.14
CA PHE A 81 -4.31 -4.02 -2.81
C PHE A 81 -3.01 -3.22 -2.66
N LEU A 82 -2.74 -2.76 -1.44
CA LEU A 82 -1.61 -1.92 -1.10
C LEU A 82 -0.75 -2.57 -0.01
N ARG A 83 0.58 -2.49 -0.14
CA ARG A 83 1.55 -2.84 0.90
C ARG A 83 2.52 -1.71 1.06
N ASN A 84 2.41 -1.02 2.19
CA ASN A 84 3.19 0.17 2.46
C ASN A 84 4.04 -0.01 3.73
N PRO A 85 5.23 0.58 3.80
CA PRO A 85 5.91 0.85 5.06
C PRO A 85 4.98 1.66 5.96
N GLN A 86 4.86 1.27 7.23
CA GLN A 86 3.91 1.86 8.15
C GLN A 86 4.33 1.72 9.61
N ILE A 87 3.78 2.61 10.43
CA ILE A 87 3.74 2.46 11.88
C ILE A 87 2.25 2.33 12.25
N ARG A 88 1.89 1.21 12.86
CA ARG A 88 0.51 0.84 13.21
C ARG A 88 0.37 0.71 14.72
N TRP A 89 -0.72 1.21 15.25
CA TRP A 89 -1.19 0.96 16.60
C TRP A 89 -2.52 0.24 16.59
N THR A 90 -2.61 -0.88 17.30
CA THR A 90 -3.81 -1.74 17.40
C THR A 90 -4.25 -1.82 18.86
N PRO A 91 -5.00 -0.81 19.36
CA PRO A 91 -5.43 -0.77 20.76
C PRO A 91 -6.41 -1.88 21.14
N ILE A 92 -7.19 -2.37 20.19
CA ILE A 92 -8.15 -3.45 20.40
C ILE A 92 -7.79 -4.61 19.48
N LYS A 93 -7.54 -5.78 20.07
CA LYS A 93 -7.24 -7.03 19.37
C LYS A 93 -8.15 -8.14 19.88
N GLY A 94 -8.74 -8.91 18.98
CA GLY A 94 -9.63 -10.04 19.28
C GLY A 94 -10.75 -10.16 18.26
N ALA A 95 -11.93 -10.62 18.68
CA ALA A 95 -13.12 -10.65 17.83
C ALA A 95 -13.47 -9.25 17.26
N ASN A 96 -13.17 -8.21 18.02
CA ASN A 96 -13.17 -6.84 17.52
C ASN A 96 -11.71 -6.37 17.42
N THR A 97 -11.34 -5.83 16.29
CA THR A 97 -10.02 -5.25 16.06
C THR A 97 -10.17 -3.80 15.63
N LEU A 98 -9.50 -2.89 16.35
CA LEU A 98 -9.36 -1.50 15.96
C LEU A 98 -7.89 -1.22 15.73
N ALA A 99 -7.55 -0.64 14.59
CA ALA A 99 -6.19 -0.26 14.25
C ALA A 99 -6.17 1.10 13.56
N VAL A 100 -5.10 1.86 13.79
CA VAL A 100 -4.76 3.08 13.07
C VAL A 100 -3.28 3.02 12.65
N ALA A 101 -2.96 3.59 11.50
CA ALA A 101 -1.59 3.61 11.00
C ALA A 101 -1.27 4.91 10.27
N ILE A 102 0.02 5.25 10.29
CA ILE A 102 0.65 6.18 9.38
C ILE A 102 1.41 5.33 8.37
N GLU A 103 1.09 5.50 7.09
CA GLU A 103 1.62 4.68 6.00
C GLU A 103 2.41 5.55 5.03
N ASN A 104 3.50 5.00 4.49
CA ASN A 104 4.18 5.66 3.37
C ASN A 104 3.23 5.67 2.17
N PRO A 105 2.94 6.84 1.59
CA PRO A 105 2.03 6.91 0.48
C PRO A 105 2.61 6.19 -0.74
N SER A 106 1.76 5.66 -1.58
CA SER A 106 2.10 5.02 -2.84
C SER A 106 1.07 5.50 -3.86
N ASN A 107 1.44 6.48 -4.66
CA ASN A 107 0.64 7.00 -5.75
C ASN A 107 1.37 6.77 -7.05
N ASP A 108 0.73 6.08 -7.98
CA ASP A 108 1.12 6.10 -9.37
C ASP A 108 0.15 7.00 -10.13
N ILE A 109 0.68 7.94 -10.91
CA ILE A 109 -0.12 8.72 -11.84
C ILE A 109 -0.20 7.92 -13.13
N ASP A 110 -1.42 7.53 -13.51
CA ASP A 110 -1.70 6.98 -14.83
C ASP A 110 -2.40 8.04 -15.66
N SER A 111 -1.69 8.60 -16.63
CA SER A 111 -2.25 9.57 -17.59
C SER A 111 -3.34 8.99 -18.50
N GLY A 112 -3.64 7.69 -18.40
CA GLY A 112 -4.73 7.02 -19.10
C GLY A 112 -4.70 7.28 -20.61
N GLN A 113 -5.82 7.79 -21.15
CA GLN A 113 -5.93 8.12 -22.58
C GLN A 113 -5.04 9.29 -23.03
N PHE A 114 -4.49 10.06 -22.12
CA PHE A 114 -3.60 11.19 -22.42
C PHE A 114 -2.12 10.80 -22.43
N ARG A 115 -1.78 9.53 -22.22
CA ARG A 115 -0.41 9.03 -22.20
C ARG A 115 0.39 9.34 -23.48
N GLU A 116 -0.30 9.45 -24.63
CA GLU A 116 0.30 9.77 -25.92
C GLU A 116 0.26 11.27 -26.27
N VAL A 117 -0.35 12.09 -25.42
CA VAL A 117 -0.36 13.55 -25.63
C VAL A 117 0.97 14.11 -25.11
N ALA A 118 1.70 14.77 -26.01
CA ALA A 118 3.08 15.20 -25.78
C ALA A 118 3.31 16.23 -24.66
N ASP A 119 2.24 16.69 -24.00
CA ASP A 119 2.32 17.76 -23.01
C ASP A 119 2.48 17.27 -21.57
N PHE A 120 2.65 15.95 -21.34
CA PHE A 120 2.86 15.35 -20.02
C PHE A 120 4.13 14.46 -19.90
N PRO A 121 5.21 14.68 -20.65
CA PRO A 121 6.47 14.00 -20.37
C PRO A 121 6.99 14.52 -19.03
N GLY A 122 7.20 13.62 -18.06
CA GLY A 122 7.75 13.99 -16.74
C GLY A 122 6.72 14.23 -15.64
N ALA A 123 5.42 13.97 -15.87
CA ALA A 123 4.44 13.98 -14.80
C ALA A 123 4.68 12.80 -13.84
N GLN A 124 4.87 13.09 -12.57
CA GLN A 124 5.03 12.10 -11.51
C GLN A 124 4.22 12.45 -10.28
N GLY A 125 3.99 11.44 -9.42
CA GLY A 125 3.31 11.66 -8.14
C GLY A 125 4.23 12.37 -7.18
N ASP A 126 3.79 13.49 -6.62
CA ASP A 126 4.38 14.12 -5.46
C ASP A 126 3.57 13.79 -4.21
N GLN A 127 4.27 13.39 -3.15
CA GLN A 127 3.64 12.89 -1.93
C GLN A 127 4.38 13.42 -0.71
N GLU A 128 4.07 14.64 -0.35
CA GLU A 128 4.73 15.31 0.76
C GLU A 128 4.38 14.73 2.13
N TRP A 129 3.18 14.16 2.27
CA TRP A 129 2.66 13.71 3.57
C TRP A 129 2.30 12.22 3.57
N PRO A 130 2.50 11.53 4.70
CA PRO A 130 2.08 10.15 4.84
C PRO A 130 0.55 10.00 4.81
N ASP A 131 0.07 8.86 4.34
CA ASP A 131 -1.33 8.45 4.46
C ASP A 131 -1.66 8.17 5.92
N LEU A 132 -2.83 8.62 6.37
CA LEU A 132 -3.43 8.23 7.64
C LEU A 132 -4.53 7.21 7.37
N THR A 133 -4.40 6.00 7.91
CA THR A 133 -5.37 4.93 7.74
C THR A 133 -5.95 4.46 9.07
N GLY A 134 -7.18 3.98 9.02
CA GLY A 134 -7.86 3.39 10.17
C GLY A 134 -8.78 2.26 9.76
N GLN A 135 -8.92 1.25 10.63
CA GLN A 135 -9.72 0.06 10.39
C GLN A 135 -10.44 -0.35 11.66
N PHE A 136 -11.71 -0.71 11.52
CA PHE A 136 -12.45 -1.50 12.50
C PHE A 136 -12.95 -2.79 11.84
N ARG A 137 -12.65 -3.93 12.44
CA ARG A 137 -13.08 -5.25 11.98
C ARG A 137 -13.74 -6.02 13.12
N HIS A 138 -14.84 -6.69 12.79
CA HIS A 138 -15.54 -7.63 13.65
C HIS A 138 -15.50 -9.02 13.03
N ASP A 139 -14.92 -9.98 13.72
CA ASP A 139 -14.85 -11.40 13.35
C ASP A 139 -15.83 -12.20 14.21
N ALA A 140 -16.62 -13.07 13.59
CA ALA A 140 -17.61 -13.94 14.24
C ALA A 140 -17.72 -15.28 13.50
N ASP A 141 -18.48 -16.23 14.03
CA ASP A 141 -18.68 -17.55 13.42
C ASP A 141 -19.30 -17.48 12.02
N TRP A 142 -20.08 -16.44 11.74
CA TRP A 142 -20.70 -16.22 10.43
C TRP A 142 -19.71 -15.63 9.39
N GLY A 143 -18.54 -15.21 9.80
CA GLY A 143 -17.55 -14.56 8.93
C GLY A 143 -16.99 -13.28 9.54
N HIS A 144 -16.80 -12.23 8.75
CA HIS A 144 -16.36 -10.93 9.26
C HIS A 144 -17.01 -9.75 8.53
N ALA A 145 -16.98 -8.60 9.19
CA ALA A 145 -17.28 -7.31 8.59
C ALA A 145 -16.18 -6.30 8.95
N GLN A 146 -15.79 -5.47 7.99
CA GLN A 146 -14.75 -4.47 8.15
C GLN A 146 -15.19 -3.14 7.56
N ILE A 147 -14.85 -2.06 8.26
CA ILE A 147 -14.84 -0.70 7.76
C ILE A 147 -13.42 -0.17 7.86
N ALA A 148 -12.94 0.44 6.80
CA ALA A 148 -11.64 1.10 6.78
C ALA A 148 -11.76 2.49 6.14
N GLY A 149 -10.93 3.42 6.62
CA GLY A 149 -10.83 4.77 6.10
C GLY A 149 -9.40 5.13 5.76
N ILE A 150 -9.23 6.05 4.82
CA ILE A 150 -7.95 6.63 4.43
C ILE A 150 -8.10 8.14 4.24
N LEU A 151 -7.13 8.88 4.76
CA LEU A 151 -6.86 10.28 4.40
C LEU A 151 -5.47 10.31 3.76
N ARG A 152 -5.36 10.92 2.59
CA ARG A 152 -4.11 11.00 1.86
C ARG A 152 -3.92 12.35 1.21
N TRP A 153 -2.67 12.73 1.03
CA TRP A 153 -2.24 13.81 0.17
C TRP A 153 -2.00 13.27 -1.22
N VAL A 154 -2.60 13.89 -2.23
CA VAL A 154 -2.43 13.50 -3.63
C VAL A 154 -1.80 14.69 -4.33
N GLY A 155 -0.51 14.58 -4.62
CA GLY A 155 0.26 15.59 -5.34
C GLY A 155 0.65 15.11 -6.72
N THR A 156 0.82 16.07 -7.61
CA THR A 156 1.30 15.88 -8.97
C THR A 156 2.34 16.94 -9.26
N GLU A 157 3.53 16.53 -9.66
CA GLU A 157 4.54 17.44 -10.17
C GLU A 157 4.90 17.09 -11.61
N VAL A 158 5.27 18.09 -12.37
CA VAL A 158 5.80 17.94 -13.74
C VAL A 158 7.24 18.43 -13.75
N ILE A 159 8.14 17.56 -14.16
CA ILE A 159 9.54 17.89 -14.34
C ILE A 159 9.75 18.36 -15.78
N GLY A 160 10.33 19.53 -15.95
CA GLY A 160 10.62 20.12 -17.25
C GLY A 160 11.88 20.97 -17.21
N ASP A 161 12.22 21.56 -18.37
CA ASP A 161 13.37 22.46 -18.48
C ASP A 161 13.01 23.81 -17.84
N THR A 162 13.76 24.18 -16.82
CA THR A 162 13.65 25.45 -16.09
C THR A 162 14.71 26.46 -16.51
N ALA A 163 15.61 26.12 -17.45
CA ALA A 163 16.65 27.00 -17.93
C ALA A 163 16.08 28.23 -18.66
N ALA A 164 16.77 29.36 -18.55
CA ALA A 164 16.43 30.52 -19.34
C ALA A 164 16.75 30.26 -20.85
N PRO A 165 16.01 30.89 -21.80
CA PRO A 165 16.26 30.68 -23.21
C PRO A 165 17.72 30.99 -23.59
N GLY A 166 18.44 29.97 -24.08
CA GLY A 166 19.83 30.06 -24.49
C GLY A 166 20.83 29.52 -23.46
N ASP A 167 20.39 29.14 -22.28
CA ASP A 167 21.20 28.44 -21.29
C ASP A 167 21.15 26.91 -21.51
N PRO A 168 22.09 26.13 -20.94
CA PRO A 168 22.02 24.68 -20.94
C PRO A 168 20.73 24.21 -20.23
N GLU A 169 20.15 23.13 -20.72
CA GLU A 169 18.96 22.50 -20.12
C GLU A 169 19.19 22.22 -18.61
N ASP A 170 18.26 22.69 -17.79
CA ASP A 170 18.24 22.49 -16.34
C ASP A 170 16.86 21.93 -15.94
N LEU A 171 16.83 20.67 -15.55
CA LEU A 171 15.61 19.98 -15.21
C LEU A 171 15.18 20.33 -13.79
N GLY A 172 13.97 20.88 -13.67
CA GLY A 172 13.36 21.23 -12.40
C GLY A 172 11.83 21.07 -12.43
N VAL A 173 11.19 21.31 -11.30
CA VAL A 173 9.73 21.30 -11.20
C VAL A 173 9.16 22.52 -11.90
N VAL A 174 8.39 22.31 -12.97
CA VAL A 174 7.71 23.38 -13.74
C VAL A 174 6.25 23.53 -13.37
N TYR A 175 5.66 22.51 -12.75
CA TYR A 175 4.29 22.52 -12.24
C TYR A 175 4.21 21.61 -11.01
N ASP A 176 3.50 22.08 -9.99
CA ASP A 176 3.22 21.35 -8.75
C ASP A 176 1.80 21.70 -8.31
N ASP A 177 1.02 20.67 -8.00
CA ASP A 177 -0.33 20.81 -7.48
C ASP A 177 -0.63 19.63 -6.54
N ASN A 178 -1.26 19.92 -5.41
CA ASN A 178 -1.63 18.90 -4.46
C ASN A 178 -3.01 19.16 -3.84
N ASP A 179 -3.69 18.08 -3.51
CA ASP A 179 -5.02 18.08 -2.91
C ASP A 179 -5.13 16.98 -1.84
N THR A 180 -6.15 17.09 -1.01
CA THR A 180 -6.44 16.09 0.03
C THR A 180 -7.51 15.13 -0.45
N GLY A 181 -7.16 13.85 -0.51
CA GLY A 181 -8.07 12.76 -0.81
C GLY A 181 -8.54 12.01 0.43
N TRP A 182 -9.72 11.43 0.38
CA TRP A 182 -10.19 10.49 1.39
C TRP A 182 -10.97 9.35 0.75
N GLY A 183 -11.01 8.21 1.46
CA GLY A 183 -11.75 7.04 1.02
C GLY A 183 -12.30 6.24 2.17
N ILE A 184 -13.38 5.50 1.90
CA ILE A 184 -13.97 4.52 2.81
C ILE A 184 -14.07 3.19 2.08
N ASN A 185 -13.65 2.12 2.72
CA ASN A 185 -13.78 0.74 2.27
C ASN A 185 -14.67 -0.03 3.22
N LEU A 186 -15.72 -0.65 2.69
CA LEU A 186 -16.62 -1.54 3.43
C LEU A 186 -16.50 -2.93 2.83
N SER A 187 -16.20 -3.92 3.65
CA SER A 187 -16.02 -5.30 3.21
C SER A 187 -16.64 -6.29 4.20
N SER A 188 -17.02 -7.44 3.69
CA SER A 188 -17.58 -8.52 4.50
C SER A 188 -17.41 -9.87 3.81
N VAL A 189 -17.20 -10.91 4.60
CA VAL A 189 -17.30 -12.30 4.17
C VAL A 189 -18.34 -13.00 5.03
N VAL A 190 -19.28 -13.68 4.40
CA VAL A 190 -20.33 -14.43 5.06
C VAL A 190 -20.17 -15.92 4.74
N ASN A 191 -19.96 -16.72 5.76
CA ASN A 191 -19.91 -18.18 5.64
C ASN A 191 -21.34 -18.71 5.56
N LEU A 192 -21.72 -19.31 4.45
CA LEU A 192 -23.08 -19.80 4.22
C LEU A 192 -23.28 -21.26 4.66
N PHE A 193 -22.25 -21.91 5.18
CA PHE A 193 -22.28 -23.29 5.76
C PHE A 193 -20.86 -23.81 6.02
#